data_3099245eae60992fe8b8891d9fc50a49
#
_entry.id   3099245eae60992fe8b8891d9fc50a49
#
_cell.length_a   1.000
_cell.length_b   1.000
_cell.length_c   1.000
_cell.angle_alpha   90.00
_cell.angle_beta   90.00
_cell.angle_gamma   90.00
#
_symmetry.space_group_name_H-M   'P 1'
#
loop_
_entity.id
_entity.type
_entity.pdbx_description
1 polymer ?
#
loop_
_entity_poly.entity_id
_entity_poly.type
_entity_poly.pdbx_seq_one_letter_code
_entity_poly.pdbx_strand_id
1 'polypeptide(L)'
;MTGFITGKTVSLLAFGALLLLLSAPLASVARAQDDPSGEWAVTFFEDQPDRLAGAEMGDYLGMPINPNALQRAQSWSAALVETPEDQCREHGSDYGWRGPSNLSIWKDVDLASQEVIAYHTHLSAYEAEQTIWMDGKHHEPPTWAPHTWQGFSVGHWEGDTLVVYTTHLKENWLGLNGLPRSDQAVATTHIMRHGDVLTVAAITYDPVYMEQPLIRTADFTYAPQQSMATWPCEPVDEVDRPESKVPSYMPGKNPYIQEFAARYGVPYEATKGGPETMYPEY
;
A
#
# COMPACT_ATOMS: atom_id res chain seq x y z
N MET A 1 -75.32 32.99 -43.05
CA MET A 1 -75.21 31.62 -42.58
C MET A 1 -73.72 31.37 -42.40
N THR A 2 -73.27 31.67 -41.33
CA THR A 2 -72.44 31.24 -40.24
C THR A 2 -71.91 29.78 -40.33
N GLY A 3 -70.67 29.60 -40.43
CA GLY A 3 -69.96 28.32 -40.28
C GLY A 3 -68.61 28.47 -39.59
N PHE A 4 -68.60 28.05 -38.38
CA PHE A 4 -67.47 27.97 -37.48
C PHE A 4 -66.31 27.08 -37.99
N ILE A 5 -65.07 27.50 -37.92
CA ILE A 5 -63.91 26.64 -37.79
C ILE A 5 -63.00 27.22 -36.74
N THR A 6 -63.08 26.66 -35.54
CA THR A 6 -62.17 26.94 -34.46
C THR A 6 -61.43 25.65 -34.04
N GLY A 7 -60.14 25.78 -33.91
CA GLY A 7 -59.42 25.04 -32.88
C GLY A 7 -58.95 23.63 -33.18
N LYS A 8 -57.70 23.48 -33.69
CA LYS A 8 -56.89 22.27 -33.53
C LYS A 8 -55.39 22.48 -33.76
N THR A 9 -54.84 23.66 -33.60
CA THR A 9 -53.38 23.88 -33.85
C THR A 9 -52.53 24.30 -32.65
N VAL A 10 -53.08 24.27 -31.43
CA VAL A 10 -52.31 24.71 -30.23
C VAL A 10 -51.73 23.56 -29.44
N SER A 11 -52.11 22.29 -29.70
CA SER A 11 -51.66 21.15 -28.85
C SER A 11 -50.36 20.45 -29.28
N LEU A 12 -49.82 20.74 -30.47
CA LEU A 12 -48.59 20.05 -30.94
C LEU A 12 -47.27 20.76 -30.54
N LEU A 13 -47.30 22.02 -30.18
CA LEU A 13 -46.10 22.77 -29.80
C LEU A 13 -45.71 22.60 -28.32
N ALA A 14 -46.64 22.19 -27.45
CA ALA A 14 -46.38 21.97 -26.04
C ALA A 14 -45.72 20.60 -25.74
N PHE A 15 -45.88 19.59 -26.61
CA PHE A 15 -45.27 18.27 -26.44
C PHE A 15 -43.83 18.21 -26.93
N GLY A 16 -43.43 19.07 -27.86
CA GLY A 16 -42.03 19.13 -28.35
C GLY A 16 -41.03 19.78 -27.37
N ALA A 17 -41.53 20.71 -26.56
CA ALA A 17 -40.66 21.39 -25.56
C ALA A 17 -40.37 20.54 -24.31
N LEU A 18 -41.23 19.56 -23.98
CA LEU A 18 -41.05 18.71 -22.80
C LEU A 18 -40.07 17.55 -23.05
N LEU A 19 -39.87 17.14 -24.31
CA LEU A 19 -38.92 16.08 -24.68
C LEU A 19 -37.47 16.58 -24.84
N LEU A 20 -37.25 17.87 -24.99
CA LEU A 20 -35.92 18.47 -25.08
C LEU A 20 -35.27 18.74 -23.71
N LEU A 21 -36.01 18.69 -22.61
CA LEU A 21 -35.51 18.85 -21.24
C LEU A 21 -35.02 17.55 -20.61
N LEU A 22 -35.26 16.38 -21.21
CA LEU A 22 -34.84 15.08 -20.68
C LEU A 22 -33.54 14.56 -21.29
N SER A 23 -32.90 15.28 -22.21
CA SER A 23 -31.60 14.93 -22.79
C SER A 23 -30.45 15.85 -22.34
N ALA A 24 -30.58 16.47 -21.16
CA ALA A 24 -29.41 17.04 -20.54
C ALA A 24 -28.42 15.86 -20.25
N PRO A 25 -27.22 15.85 -20.82
CA PRO A 25 -26.21 14.87 -20.38
C PRO A 25 -26.09 15.08 -18.87
N LEU A 26 -26.23 14.01 -18.13
CA LEU A 26 -25.78 13.96 -16.74
C LEU A 26 -24.28 14.23 -16.84
N ALA A 27 -23.87 15.50 -16.82
CA ALA A 27 -22.49 15.86 -16.61
C ALA A 27 -22.11 15.21 -15.29
N SER A 28 -21.28 14.18 -15.35
CA SER A 28 -20.63 13.63 -14.18
C SER A 28 -19.96 14.84 -13.52
N VAL A 29 -20.45 15.24 -12.37
CA VAL A 29 -19.78 16.25 -11.54
C VAL A 29 -18.41 15.64 -11.28
N ALA A 30 -17.39 16.16 -11.93
CA ALA A 30 -16.01 15.77 -11.65
C ALA A 30 -15.79 16.06 -10.16
N ARG A 31 -15.71 15.01 -9.36
CA ARG A 31 -15.51 15.11 -7.92
C ARG A 31 -14.04 15.47 -7.71
N ALA A 32 -13.74 16.76 -7.60
CA ALA A 32 -12.41 17.23 -7.24
C ALA A 32 -11.97 16.78 -5.82
N GLN A 33 -12.85 16.11 -5.08
CA GLN A 33 -12.61 15.62 -3.73
C GLN A 33 -11.90 14.26 -3.67
N ASP A 34 -11.84 13.54 -4.78
CA ASP A 34 -11.33 12.17 -4.81
C ASP A 34 -9.85 12.11 -5.23
N ASP A 35 -9.29 13.21 -5.74
CA ASP A 35 -7.87 13.29 -6.12
C ASP A 35 -6.97 13.19 -4.89
N PRO A 36 -6.13 12.13 -4.76
CA PRO A 36 -5.27 11.92 -3.60
C PRO A 36 -4.05 12.85 -3.56
N SER A 37 -3.82 13.69 -4.58
CA SER A 37 -2.67 14.60 -4.63
C SER A 37 -2.65 15.54 -3.43
N GLY A 38 -1.47 15.75 -2.87
CA GLY A 38 -1.25 16.61 -1.71
C GLY A 38 -0.20 16.09 -0.76
N GLU A 39 -0.04 16.84 0.34
CA GLU A 39 0.84 16.50 1.45
C GLU A 39 0.01 15.90 2.59
N TRP A 40 0.45 14.78 3.12
CA TRP A 40 -0.29 13.94 4.05
C TRP A 40 0.56 13.61 5.28
N ALA A 41 0.09 13.97 6.46
CA ALA A 41 0.73 13.61 7.72
C ALA A 41 0.26 12.25 8.19
N VAL A 42 1.18 11.38 8.57
CA VAL A 42 0.87 10.04 9.06
C VAL A 42 0.12 10.10 10.39
N THR A 43 -0.87 9.23 10.58
CA THR A 43 -1.60 9.07 11.84
C THR A 43 -0.86 8.08 12.73
N PHE A 44 0.15 8.56 13.45
CA PHE A 44 1.10 7.72 14.22
C PHE A 44 0.49 6.85 15.32
N PHE A 45 -0.60 7.28 15.90
CA PHE A 45 -1.21 6.58 17.06
C PHE A 45 -2.05 5.37 16.65
N GLU A 46 -2.27 5.16 15.36
CA GLU A 46 -2.86 3.94 14.86
C GLU A 46 -1.83 2.81 14.94
N ASP A 47 -2.17 1.74 15.62
CA ASP A 47 -1.32 0.55 15.74
C ASP A 47 0.14 0.90 16.08
N GLN A 48 0.32 1.85 17.00
CA GLN A 48 1.63 2.42 17.32
C GLN A 48 2.73 1.38 17.59
N PRO A 49 2.48 0.27 18.30
CA PRO A 49 3.51 -0.75 18.51
C PRO A 49 4.04 -1.34 17.19
N ASP A 50 3.17 -1.55 16.22
CA ASP A 50 3.55 -2.09 14.91
C ASP A 50 4.28 -1.06 14.03
N ARG A 51 3.96 0.23 14.21
CA ARG A 51 4.50 1.30 13.35
C ARG A 51 5.88 1.79 13.78
N LEU A 52 6.10 1.98 15.08
CA LEU A 52 7.33 2.62 15.60
C LEU A 52 8.38 1.61 16.05
N ALA A 53 8.00 0.68 16.89
CA ALA A 53 8.90 -0.35 17.39
C ALA A 53 8.94 -1.57 16.46
N GLY A 54 7.88 -1.74 15.68
CA GLY A 54 7.64 -2.96 14.93
C GLY A 54 7.31 -4.15 15.83
N ALA A 55 6.89 -5.24 15.22
CA ALA A 55 6.65 -6.49 15.93
C ALA A 55 7.95 -7.05 16.51
N GLU A 56 7.90 -7.54 17.73
CA GLU A 56 9.07 -8.13 18.43
C GLU A 56 9.46 -9.46 17.77
N MET A 57 10.72 -9.87 17.97
CA MET A 57 11.19 -11.19 17.54
C MET A 57 10.33 -12.29 18.18
N GLY A 58 9.82 -13.19 17.35
CA GLY A 58 8.94 -14.27 17.78
C GLY A 58 7.45 -13.88 17.89
N ASP A 59 7.11 -12.64 17.58
CA ASP A 59 5.73 -12.19 17.44
C ASP A 59 5.27 -12.28 15.98
N TYR A 60 4.56 -13.36 15.66
CA TYR A 60 3.90 -13.56 14.37
C TYR A 60 2.40 -13.77 14.55
N LEU A 61 1.87 -13.37 15.69
CA LEU A 61 0.45 -13.53 16.06
C LEU A 61 -0.44 -12.78 15.06
N GLY A 62 -1.50 -13.43 14.59
CA GLY A 62 -2.42 -12.86 13.62
C GLY A 62 -1.87 -12.70 12.20
N MET A 63 -0.67 -13.21 11.90
CA MET A 63 -0.10 -13.16 10.55
C MET A 63 -0.46 -14.42 9.78
N PRO A 64 -1.04 -14.32 8.54
CA PRO A 64 -1.50 -15.46 7.75
C PRO A 64 -0.36 -16.22 7.06
N ILE A 65 0.71 -16.50 7.79
CA ILE A 65 1.94 -17.09 7.25
C ILE A 65 1.89 -18.61 7.25
N ASN A 66 2.60 -19.21 6.30
CA ASN A 66 2.79 -20.63 6.21
C ASN A 66 4.09 -21.09 6.96
N PRO A 67 4.34 -22.41 7.09
CA PRO A 67 5.53 -22.93 7.76
C PRO A 67 6.86 -22.48 7.14
N ASN A 68 6.91 -22.18 5.83
CA ASN A 68 8.13 -21.70 5.18
C ASN A 68 8.47 -20.28 5.65
N ALA A 69 7.45 -19.41 5.73
CA ALA A 69 7.62 -18.06 6.27
C ALA A 69 8.05 -18.10 7.73
N LEU A 70 7.42 -18.95 8.54
CA LEU A 70 7.79 -19.11 9.95
C LEU A 70 9.26 -19.54 10.09
N GLN A 71 9.71 -20.53 9.32
CA GLN A 71 11.10 -20.96 9.33
C GLN A 71 12.07 -19.83 8.96
N ARG A 72 11.72 -19.04 7.92
CA ARG A 72 12.50 -17.89 7.46
C ARG A 72 12.60 -16.82 8.54
N ALA A 73 11.45 -16.44 9.13
CA ALA A 73 11.36 -15.45 10.18
C ALA A 73 12.14 -15.88 11.44
N GLN A 74 12.02 -17.13 11.88
CA GLN A 74 12.76 -17.65 13.02
C GLN A 74 14.27 -17.74 12.80
N SER A 75 14.73 -17.73 11.56
CA SER A 75 16.16 -17.73 11.23
C SER A 75 16.74 -16.31 11.10
N TRP A 76 15.90 -15.30 11.14
CA TRP A 76 16.31 -13.91 10.98
C TRP A 76 17.11 -13.40 12.18
N SER A 77 18.09 -12.53 11.93
CA SER A 77 18.88 -11.85 12.95
C SER A 77 18.74 -10.35 12.79
N ALA A 78 18.44 -9.62 13.86
CA ALA A 78 18.36 -8.17 13.84
C ALA A 78 19.67 -7.51 13.36
N ALA A 79 20.81 -8.16 13.56
CA ALA A 79 22.09 -7.70 13.05
C ALA A 79 22.19 -7.65 11.51
N LEU A 80 21.19 -8.19 10.80
CA LEU A 80 21.13 -8.07 9.34
C LEU A 80 20.93 -6.61 8.89
N VAL A 81 20.13 -5.82 9.62
CA VAL A 81 19.87 -4.41 9.28
C VAL A 81 21.09 -3.50 9.46
N GLU A 82 22.17 -4.02 10.07
CA GLU A 82 23.44 -3.33 10.21
C GLU A 82 24.43 -3.65 9.07
N THR A 83 24.05 -4.52 8.14
CA THR A 83 24.89 -4.80 6.96
C THR A 83 24.71 -3.69 5.92
N PRO A 84 25.76 -3.27 5.19
CA PRO A 84 25.64 -2.19 4.21
C PRO A 84 24.54 -2.39 3.18
N GLU A 85 24.25 -3.65 2.82
CA GLU A 85 23.21 -4.00 1.85
C GLU A 85 21.78 -3.77 2.38
N ASP A 86 21.61 -3.78 3.70
CA ASP A 86 20.29 -3.75 4.34
C ASP A 86 20.02 -2.48 5.18
N GLN A 87 21.06 -1.67 5.48
CA GLN A 87 20.90 -0.43 6.27
C GLN A 87 19.92 0.56 5.65
N CYS A 88 19.97 0.71 4.33
CA CYS A 88 19.15 1.68 3.58
C CYS A 88 18.06 0.98 2.77
N ARG A 89 17.59 -0.15 3.21
CA ARG A 89 16.54 -0.89 2.52
C ARG A 89 15.20 -0.17 2.65
N GLU A 90 14.66 0.26 1.54
CA GLU A 90 13.34 0.87 1.47
C GLU A 90 12.24 -0.11 1.91
N HIS A 91 11.18 0.41 2.52
CA HIS A 91 9.95 -0.34 2.67
C HIS A 91 9.27 -0.47 1.30
N GLY A 92 8.84 -1.66 0.94
CA GLY A 92 8.12 -1.90 -0.31
C GLY A 92 6.78 -1.17 -0.35
N SER A 93 6.26 -0.92 -1.55
CA SER A 93 4.98 -0.23 -1.77
C SER A 93 3.76 -0.95 -1.19
N ASP A 94 3.89 -2.21 -0.81
CA ASP A 94 2.87 -3.00 -0.12
C ASP A 94 2.85 -2.79 1.40
N TYR A 95 3.94 -2.27 1.97
CA TYR A 95 4.12 -2.13 3.41
C TYR A 95 4.50 -0.71 3.86
N GLY A 96 5.19 0.06 3.02
CA GLY A 96 5.76 1.37 3.36
C GLY A 96 4.75 2.38 3.95
N TRP A 97 3.48 2.27 3.57
CA TRP A 97 2.37 3.07 4.09
C TRP A 97 2.21 3.00 5.62
N ARG A 98 2.68 1.93 6.24
CA ARG A 98 2.63 1.75 7.70
C ARG A 98 3.85 2.28 8.43
N GLY A 99 4.84 2.77 7.70
CA GLY A 99 6.03 3.37 8.28
C GLY A 99 5.75 4.70 9.00
N PRO A 100 6.73 5.22 9.74
CA PRO A 100 6.62 6.49 10.46
C PRO A 100 6.85 7.69 9.54
N SER A 101 6.40 7.61 8.30
CA SER A 101 6.69 8.58 7.26
C SER A 101 5.48 9.41 6.88
N ASN A 102 5.68 10.70 6.68
CA ASN A 102 4.74 11.51 5.94
C ASN A 102 4.76 11.12 4.47
N LEU A 103 3.67 11.41 3.77
CA LEU A 103 3.42 11.02 2.40
C LEU A 103 3.16 12.25 1.55
N SER A 104 3.84 12.35 0.41
CA SER A 104 3.51 13.28 -0.66
C SER A 104 2.96 12.51 -1.86
N ILE A 105 1.90 13.02 -2.47
CA ILE A 105 1.32 12.47 -3.71
C ILE A 105 1.20 13.58 -4.73
N TRP A 106 1.77 13.38 -5.92
CA TRP A 106 1.59 14.29 -7.06
C TRP A 106 1.27 13.51 -8.33
N LYS A 107 0.94 14.23 -9.40
CA LYS A 107 0.56 13.59 -10.66
C LYS A 107 1.20 14.26 -11.86
N ASP A 108 1.49 13.45 -12.87
CA ASP A 108 1.82 13.88 -14.20
C ASP A 108 0.57 13.91 -15.06
N VAL A 109 0.39 14.99 -15.82
CA VAL A 109 -0.77 15.23 -16.68
C VAL A 109 -0.30 15.50 -18.10
N ASP A 110 -0.91 14.83 -19.06
CA ASP A 110 -0.74 15.17 -20.47
C ASP A 110 -1.31 16.57 -20.75
N LEU A 111 -0.47 17.48 -21.22
CA LEU A 111 -0.86 18.87 -21.42
C LEU A 111 -1.91 19.09 -22.52
N ALA A 112 -2.01 18.16 -23.47
CA ALA A 112 -2.94 18.27 -24.58
C ALA A 112 -4.32 17.70 -24.26
N SER A 113 -4.36 16.50 -23.65
CA SER A 113 -5.60 15.82 -23.26
C SER A 113 -6.10 16.17 -21.87
N GLN A 114 -5.22 16.69 -21.00
CA GLN A 114 -5.48 16.91 -19.57
C GLN A 114 -5.74 15.60 -18.80
N GLU A 115 -5.38 14.47 -19.37
CA GLU A 115 -5.47 13.16 -18.70
C GLU A 115 -4.30 12.94 -17.77
N VAL A 116 -4.54 12.28 -16.64
CA VAL A 116 -3.49 11.87 -15.71
C VAL A 116 -2.72 10.70 -16.32
N ILE A 117 -1.41 10.86 -16.49
CA ILE A 117 -0.51 9.83 -17.01
C ILE A 117 -0.04 8.93 -15.89
N ALA A 118 0.33 9.51 -14.75
CA ALA A 118 0.81 8.80 -13.57
C ALA A 118 0.50 9.56 -12.28
N TYR A 119 0.35 8.83 -11.20
CA TYR A 119 0.54 9.34 -9.84
C TYR A 119 1.92 8.91 -9.35
N HIS A 120 2.52 9.77 -8.54
CA HIS A 120 3.76 9.48 -7.82
C HIS A 120 3.48 9.58 -6.34
N THR A 121 4.10 8.71 -5.57
CA THR A 121 4.07 8.75 -4.12
C THR A 121 5.48 8.84 -3.58
N HIS A 122 5.70 9.63 -2.54
CA HIS A 122 6.96 9.74 -1.84
C HIS A 122 6.72 9.60 -0.35
N LEU A 123 7.37 8.62 0.25
CA LEU A 123 7.44 8.44 1.69
C LEU A 123 8.80 8.92 2.18
N SER A 124 8.83 9.79 3.18
CA SER A 124 10.07 10.45 3.62
C SER A 124 11.13 9.48 4.18
N ALA A 125 10.73 8.32 4.71
CA ALA A 125 11.70 7.33 5.19
C ALA A 125 12.40 6.64 4.02
N TYR A 126 13.71 6.79 3.94
CA TYR A 126 14.58 6.29 2.88
C TYR A 126 14.21 6.75 1.48
N GLU A 127 13.44 7.87 1.37
CA GLU A 127 13.05 8.47 0.11
C GLU A 127 12.37 7.48 -0.86
N ALA A 128 11.47 6.65 -0.33
CA ALA A 128 10.80 5.62 -1.10
C ALA A 128 9.80 6.23 -2.10
N GLU A 129 10.10 6.14 -3.38
CA GLU A 129 9.29 6.71 -4.47
C GLU A 129 8.65 5.62 -5.32
N GLN A 130 7.34 5.71 -5.52
CA GLN A 130 6.58 4.82 -6.38
C GLN A 130 5.94 5.61 -7.52
N THR A 131 5.98 5.06 -8.73
CA THR A 131 5.23 5.56 -9.88
C THR A 131 4.07 4.61 -10.18
N ILE A 132 2.86 5.17 -10.27
CA ILE A 132 1.60 4.46 -10.55
C ILE A 132 1.10 4.93 -11.92
N TRP A 133 1.25 4.10 -12.94
CA TRP A 133 0.85 4.42 -14.30
C TRP A 133 -0.66 4.36 -14.48
N MET A 134 -1.25 5.45 -15.02
CA MET A 134 -2.70 5.60 -15.18
C MET A 134 -3.15 5.59 -16.65
N ASP A 135 -2.22 5.66 -17.58
CA ASP A 135 -2.49 5.90 -19.00
C ASP A 135 -2.92 4.65 -19.78
N GLY A 136 -2.95 3.48 -19.14
CA GLY A 136 -3.30 2.20 -19.77
C GLY A 136 -2.32 1.74 -20.87
N LYS A 137 -1.18 2.43 -21.06
CA LYS A 137 -0.15 2.11 -22.06
C LYS A 137 1.03 1.36 -21.46
N HIS A 138 1.28 1.57 -20.18
CA HIS A 138 2.31 0.84 -19.45
C HIS A 138 1.77 -0.53 -19.06
N HIS A 139 2.43 -1.57 -19.50
CA HIS A 139 2.07 -2.96 -19.23
C HIS A 139 3.06 -3.58 -18.26
N GLU A 140 2.57 -4.57 -17.51
CA GLU A 140 3.41 -5.34 -16.62
C GLU A 140 4.65 -5.84 -17.36
N PRO A 141 5.85 -5.63 -16.80
CA PRO A 141 7.08 -6.16 -17.37
C PRO A 141 7.06 -7.69 -17.44
N PRO A 142 7.86 -8.30 -18.31
CA PRO A 142 7.97 -9.76 -18.33
C PRO A 142 8.53 -10.26 -16.99
N THR A 143 8.16 -11.47 -16.58
CA THR A 143 8.50 -12.06 -15.28
C THR A 143 10.01 -12.12 -14.97
N TRP A 144 10.86 -12.05 -15.98
CA TRP A 144 12.32 -12.01 -15.83
C TRP A 144 12.90 -10.58 -15.68
N ALA A 145 12.05 -9.55 -15.74
CA ALA A 145 12.51 -8.17 -15.56
C ALA A 145 13.03 -7.95 -14.13
N PRO A 146 13.95 -7.00 -13.94
CA PRO A 146 14.47 -6.69 -12.61
C PRO A 146 13.37 -6.26 -11.64
N HIS A 147 13.37 -6.86 -10.45
CA HIS A 147 12.50 -6.47 -9.35
C HIS A 147 13.09 -5.26 -8.61
N THR A 148 12.23 -4.38 -8.12
CA THR A 148 12.60 -3.20 -7.35
C THR A 148 11.91 -3.19 -5.98
N TRP A 149 12.33 -2.32 -5.06
CA TRP A 149 11.67 -2.22 -3.75
C TRP A 149 10.21 -1.76 -3.88
N GLN A 150 9.92 -0.85 -4.82
CA GLN A 150 8.59 -0.31 -5.06
C GLN A 150 7.79 -1.09 -6.10
N GLY A 151 8.43 -2.01 -6.82
CA GLY A 151 7.79 -2.80 -7.87
C GLY A 151 7.44 -2.00 -9.12
N PHE A 152 6.56 -2.56 -9.93
CA PHE A 152 5.92 -1.93 -11.08
C PHE A 152 4.42 -1.80 -10.81
N SER A 153 3.87 -0.59 -10.96
CA SER A 153 2.50 -0.30 -10.56
C SER A 153 1.68 0.32 -11.68
N VAL A 154 0.46 -0.19 -11.85
CA VAL A 154 -0.58 0.39 -12.69
C VAL A 154 -1.80 0.70 -11.85
N GLY A 155 -2.48 1.79 -12.16
CA GLY A 155 -3.67 2.22 -11.42
C GLY A 155 -4.88 2.42 -12.33
N HIS A 156 -6.05 2.33 -11.73
CA HIS A 156 -7.31 2.71 -12.35
C HIS A 156 -8.30 3.17 -11.27
N TRP A 157 -9.32 3.90 -11.69
CA TRP A 157 -10.36 4.36 -10.77
C TRP A 157 -11.54 3.40 -10.72
N GLU A 158 -11.96 3.03 -9.52
CA GLU A 158 -13.20 2.35 -9.22
C GLU A 158 -14.11 3.25 -8.37
N GLY A 159 -14.99 3.99 -9.03
CA GLY A 159 -15.76 5.05 -8.34
C GLY A 159 -14.86 6.18 -7.86
N ASP A 160 -14.75 6.34 -6.56
CA ASP A 160 -13.92 7.32 -5.86
C ASP A 160 -12.63 6.70 -5.23
N THR A 161 -12.36 5.45 -5.54
CA THR A 161 -11.19 4.72 -5.07
C THR A 161 -10.16 4.58 -6.18
N LEU A 162 -8.93 4.98 -5.94
CA LEU A 162 -7.80 4.66 -6.80
C LEU A 162 -7.29 3.25 -6.43
N VAL A 163 -7.47 2.31 -7.34
CA VAL A 163 -7.00 0.93 -7.19
C VAL A 163 -5.67 0.77 -7.92
N VAL A 164 -4.65 0.33 -7.21
CA VAL A 164 -3.28 0.18 -7.69
C VAL A 164 -2.89 -1.29 -7.63
N TYR A 165 -2.47 -1.85 -8.76
CA TYR A 165 -1.91 -3.20 -8.84
C TYR A 165 -0.40 -3.13 -8.99
N THR A 166 0.35 -3.83 -8.13
CA THR A 166 1.81 -3.79 -8.06
C THR A 166 2.40 -5.19 -8.15
N THR A 167 3.38 -5.34 -9.05
CA THR A 167 4.16 -6.56 -9.28
C THR A 167 5.66 -6.26 -9.25
N HIS A 168 6.51 -7.26 -9.49
CA HIS A 168 7.99 -7.11 -9.57
C HIS A 168 8.61 -6.50 -8.30
N LEU A 169 8.06 -6.84 -7.15
CA LEU A 169 8.59 -6.47 -5.84
C LEU A 169 9.81 -7.35 -5.52
N LYS A 170 10.94 -6.76 -5.08
CA LYS A 170 12.08 -7.52 -4.53
C LYS A 170 11.67 -8.27 -3.28
N GLU A 171 12.25 -9.45 -3.01
CA GLU A 171 12.15 -10.10 -1.71
C GLU A 171 12.51 -9.12 -0.58
N ASN A 172 11.67 -9.07 0.45
CA ASN A 172 11.82 -8.15 1.57
C ASN A 172 11.27 -8.80 2.85
N TRP A 173 11.39 -8.10 3.98
CA TRP A 173 10.65 -8.42 5.21
C TRP A 173 9.59 -7.35 5.51
N LEU A 174 8.53 -7.76 6.19
CA LEU A 174 7.39 -6.91 6.54
C LEU A 174 7.47 -6.32 7.95
N GLY A 175 8.55 -6.57 8.65
CA GLY A 175 8.78 -6.09 10.00
C GLY A 175 10.15 -6.48 10.51
N LEU A 176 10.63 -5.83 11.57
CA LEU A 176 11.93 -6.09 12.17
C LEU A 176 12.04 -7.44 12.88
N ASN A 177 10.97 -8.22 12.91
CA ASN A 177 10.95 -9.61 13.39
C ASN A 177 11.30 -10.64 12.31
N GLY A 178 11.68 -10.18 11.11
CA GLY A 178 12.10 -11.05 10.01
C GLY A 178 10.98 -11.72 9.23
N LEU A 179 9.72 -11.29 9.40
CA LEU A 179 8.60 -11.79 8.63
C LEU A 179 8.83 -11.56 7.13
N PRO A 180 8.96 -12.61 6.30
CA PRO A 180 9.35 -12.44 4.90
C PRO A 180 8.16 -12.09 4.00
N ARG A 181 8.47 -11.41 2.90
CA ARG A 181 7.63 -11.27 1.71
C ARG A 181 8.48 -11.62 0.49
N SER A 182 7.99 -12.56 -0.34
CA SER A 182 8.73 -13.06 -1.50
C SER A 182 8.73 -12.07 -2.67
N ASP A 183 9.57 -12.34 -3.65
CA ASP A 183 9.60 -11.64 -4.93
C ASP A 183 8.46 -12.07 -5.89
N GLN A 184 7.70 -13.12 -5.53
CA GLN A 184 6.50 -13.55 -6.25
C GLN A 184 5.23 -12.87 -5.70
N ALA A 185 5.37 -12.07 -4.68
CA ALA A 185 4.24 -11.35 -4.11
C ALA A 185 3.70 -10.29 -5.08
N VAL A 186 2.39 -10.11 -5.06
CA VAL A 186 1.69 -9.03 -5.74
C VAL A 186 0.85 -8.27 -4.72
N ALA A 187 0.67 -6.98 -4.93
CA ALA A 187 -0.14 -6.16 -4.04
C ALA A 187 -1.25 -5.44 -4.80
N THR A 188 -2.43 -5.36 -4.18
CA THR A 188 -3.51 -4.46 -4.61
C THR A 188 -3.70 -3.42 -3.52
N THR A 189 -3.49 -2.15 -3.86
CA THR A 189 -3.62 -1.03 -2.92
C THR A 189 -4.81 -0.17 -3.30
N HIS A 190 -5.70 0.07 -2.34
CA HIS A 190 -6.85 0.96 -2.49
C HIS A 190 -6.52 2.27 -1.78
N ILE A 191 -6.57 3.37 -2.51
CA ILE A 191 -6.31 4.72 -1.99
C ILE A 191 -7.62 5.50 -2.07
N MET A 192 -8.13 5.90 -0.91
CA MET A 192 -9.43 6.55 -0.75
C MET A 192 -9.25 7.88 -0.02
N ARG A 193 -9.72 8.95 -0.64
CA ARG A 193 -9.72 10.27 -0.01
C ARG A 193 -11.11 10.64 0.48
N HIS A 194 -11.23 11.00 1.74
CA HIS A 194 -12.46 11.49 2.36
C HIS A 194 -12.21 12.88 2.97
N GLY A 195 -12.27 13.92 2.13
CA GLY A 195 -11.96 15.28 2.56
C GLY A 195 -10.49 15.43 2.98
N ASP A 196 -10.24 15.60 4.27
CA ASP A 196 -8.90 15.77 4.84
C ASP A 196 -8.30 14.46 5.39
N VAL A 197 -8.91 13.33 5.11
CA VAL A 197 -8.39 12.01 5.47
C VAL A 197 -8.11 11.20 4.20
N LEU A 198 -6.96 10.58 4.13
CA LEU A 198 -6.57 9.62 3.12
C LEU A 198 -6.39 8.25 3.78
N THR A 199 -7.20 7.29 3.38
CA THR A 199 -7.08 5.88 3.79
C THR A 199 -6.39 5.09 2.70
N VAL A 200 -5.36 4.33 3.07
CA VAL A 200 -4.65 3.39 2.20
C VAL A 200 -4.86 1.99 2.73
N ALA A 201 -5.42 1.09 1.92
CA ALA A 201 -5.60 -0.31 2.25
C ALA A 201 -4.81 -1.17 1.25
N ALA A 202 -3.73 -1.79 1.72
CA ALA A 202 -2.89 -2.68 0.91
C ALA A 202 -3.23 -4.14 1.19
N ILE A 203 -3.46 -4.91 0.13
CA ILE A 203 -3.76 -6.34 0.15
C ILE A 203 -2.61 -7.04 -0.57
N THR A 204 -1.79 -7.77 0.18
CA THR A 204 -0.63 -8.49 -0.34
C THR A 204 -0.93 -9.97 -0.47
N TYR A 205 -0.74 -10.50 -1.68
CA TYR A 205 -0.81 -11.92 -1.98
C TYR A 205 0.61 -12.45 -2.17
N ASP A 206 1.01 -13.41 -1.38
CA ASP A 206 2.33 -14.03 -1.47
C ASP A 206 2.19 -15.55 -1.52
N PRO A 207 2.35 -16.17 -2.71
CA PRO A 207 2.16 -17.61 -2.86
C PRO A 207 3.25 -18.45 -2.20
N VAL A 208 4.38 -17.83 -1.81
CA VAL A 208 5.52 -18.53 -1.20
C VAL A 208 5.41 -18.57 0.31
N TYR A 209 4.94 -17.47 0.93
CA TYR A 209 5.02 -17.28 2.38
C TYR A 209 3.68 -17.13 3.08
N MET A 210 2.57 -16.92 2.34
CA MET A 210 1.27 -16.68 2.95
C MET A 210 0.22 -17.71 2.51
N GLU A 211 -0.66 -18.10 3.43
CA GLU A 211 -1.81 -18.97 3.16
C GLU A 211 -3.08 -18.17 2.85
N GLN A 212 -3.13 -16.92 3.29
CA GLN A 212 -4.21 -15.97 3.02
C GLN A 212 -3.60 -14.60 2.72
N PRO A 213 -4.35 -13.70 2.04
CA PRO A 213 -3.88 -12.35 1.81
C PRO A 213 -3.62 -11.60 3.12
N LEU A 214 -2.53 -10.87 3.18
CA LEU A 214 -2.26 -9.94 4.26
C LEU A 214 -2.90 -8.59 3.91
N ILE A 215 -3.80 -8.12 4.76
CA ILE A 215 -4.46 -6.82 4.59
C ILE A 215 -3.94 -5.87 5.66
N ARG A 216 -3.48 -4.70 5.22
CA ARG A 216 -3.02 -3.63 6.12
C ARG A 216 -3.59 -2.30 5.68
N THR A 217 -3.99 -1.49 6.66
CA THR A 217 -4.51 -0.14 6.44
C THR A 217 -3.63 0.90 7.11
N ALA A 218 -3.63 2.11 6.57
CA ALA A 218 -2.99 3.27 7.15
C ALA A 218 -3.82 4.50 6.82
N ASP A 219 -4.00 5.39 7.80
CA ASP A 219 -4.65 6.67 7.59
C ASP A 219 -3.66 7.82 7.69
N PHE A 220 -3.94 8.84 6.90
CA PHE A 220 -3.17 10.08 6.84
C PHE A 220 -4.12 11.27 6.92
N THR A 221 -3.66 12.36 7.50
CA THR A 221 -4.40 13.62 7.56
C THR A 221 -3.80 14.63 6.59
N TYR A 222 -4.63 15.35 5.85
CA TYR A 222 -4.19 16.38 4.92
C TYR A 222 -3.41 17.49 5.65
N ALA A 223 -2.20 17.75 5.20
CA ALA A 223 -1.25 18.65 5.86
C ALA A 223 -0.46 19.51 4.85
N PRO A 224 -1.12 20.40 4.09
CA PRO A 224 -0.52 21.12 2.97
C PRO A 224 0.60 22.08 3.39
N GLN A 225 0.76 22.33 4.67
CA GLN A 225 1.81 23.23 5.21
C GLN A 225 3.01 22.45 5.74
N GLN A 226 2.98 21.11 5.72
CA GLN A 226 4.11 20.33 6.20
C GLN A 226 5.27 20.43 5.22
N SER A 227 6.49 20.44 5.77
CA SER A 227 7.70 20.22 5.00
C SER A 227 8.01 18.75 5.02
N MET A 228 8.14 18.14 3.84
CA MET A 228 8.68 16.79 3.73
C MET A 228 10.14 16.84 4.13
N ALA A 229 10.46 16.22 5.28
CA ALA A 229 11.84 16.00 5.66
C ALA A 229 12.39 14.88 4.76
N THR A 230 13.47 15.13 4.07
CA THR A 230 14.23 14.08 3.40
C THR A 230 15.06 13.34 4.46
N TRP A 231 14.95 12.02 4.46
CA TRP A 231 15.79 11.17 5.31
C TRP A 231 16.67 10.29 4.40
N PRO A 232 17.66 10.91 3.72
CA PRO A 232 18.59 10.16 2.91
C PRO A 232 19.33 9.16 3.79
N CYS A 233 19.58 7.99 3.25
CA CYS A 233 20.33 6.96 3.94
C CYS A 233 21.60 6.63 3.15
N GLU A 234 22.75 6.71 3.82
CA GLU A 234 24.01 6.27 3.26
C GLU A 234 24.53 5.08 4.09
N PRO A 235 24.76 3.90 3.46
CA PRO A 235 25.28 2.76 4.18
C PRO A 235 26.69 3.02 4.69
N VAL A 236 26.96 2.61 5.92
CA VAL A 236 28.27 2.71 6.56
C VAL A 236 28.66 1.39 7.23
N ASP A 237 29.94 1.08 7.25
CA ASP A 237 30.46 -0.07 7.99
C ASP A 237 30.49 0.25 9.50
N GLU A 238 29.42 -0.08 10.21
CA GLU A 238 29.30 0.14 11.66
C GLU A 238 29.99 -0.93 12.48
N VAL A 239 30.07 -2.16 11.97
CA VAL A 239 30.62 -3.32 12.67
C VAL A 239 31.57 -4.06 11.75
N ASP A 240 32.81 -4.25 12.18
CA ASP A 240 33.77 -5.10 11.47
C ASP A 240 33.28 -6.56 11.44
N ARG A 241 32.96 -7.05 10.26
CA ARG A 241 32.47 -8.41 10.02
C ARG A 241 33.34 -9.13 9.01
N PRO A 242 33.53 -10.46 9.18
CA PRO A 242 34.19 -11.25 8.15
C PRO A 242 33.42 -11.14 6.82
N GLU A 243 34.14 -10.94 5.72
CA GLU A 243 33.57 -10.95 4.38
C GLU A 243 32.66 -12.17 4.16
N SER A 244 31.56 -11.96 3.44
CA SER A 244 30.56 -12.99 3.09
C SER A 244 29.80 -13.61 4.29
N LYS A 245 29.92 -13.09 5.50
CA LYS A 245 29.13 -13.57 6.64
C LYS A 245 27.82 -12.78 6.77
N VAL A 246 26.73 -13.38 6.35
CA VAL A 246 25.36 -12.83 6.54
C VAL A 246 24.84 -13.23 7.92
N PRO A 247 24.46 -12.26 8.79
CA PRO A 247 23.89 -12.56 10.10
C PRO A 247 22.60 -13.37 9.98
N SER A 248 22.57 -14.56 10.54
CA SER A 248 21.39 -15.43 10.55
C SER A 248 21.54 -16.50 11.62
N TYR A 249 20.41 -17.09 12.03
CA TYR A 249 20.38 -18.25 12.91
C TYR A 249 20.04 -19.50 12.10
N MET A 250 20.63 -20.62 12.49
CA MET A 250 20.19 -21.91 12.01
C MET A 250 18.75 -22.19 12.49
N PRO A 251 17.91 -22.90 11.72
CA PRO A 251 16.57 -23.27 12.14
C PRO A 251 16.51 -23.84 13.55
N GLY A 252 15.65 -23.32 14.41
CA GLY A 252 15.49 -23.73 15.79
C GLY A 252 16.66 -23.34 16.74
N LYS A 253 17.61 -22.51 16.30
CA LYS A 253 18.75 -22.06 17.11
C LYS A 253 18.71 -20.57 17.48
N ASN A 254 17.69 -19.84 17.05
CA ASN A 254 17.49 -18.46 17.46
C ASN A 254 17.04 -18.42 18.94
N PRO A 255 17.82 -17.83 19.85
CA PRO A 255 17.49 -17.83 21.27
C PRO A 255 16.32 -16.89 21.62
N TYR A 256 15.96 -15.96 20.74
CA TYR A 256 15.02 -14.87 21.01
C TYR A 256 13.57 -15.19 20.63
N ILE A 257 13.31 -16.26 19.88
CA ILE A 257 11.98 -16.55 19.31
C ILE A 257 10.88 -16.87 20.35
N GLN A 258 11.25 -17.13 21.59
CA GLN A 258 10.29 -17.40 22.68
C GLN A 258 10.17 -16.24 23.68
N GLU A 259 10.96 -15.18 23.51
CA GLU A 259 10.96 -14.06 24.47
C GLU A 259 9.64 -13.31 24.49
N PHE A 260 9.03 -13.09 23.34
CA PHE A 260 7.72 -12.46 23.23
C PHE A 260 6.65 -13.26 24.00
N ALA A 261 6.52 -14.55 23.73
CA ALA A 261 5.57 -15.42 24.42
C ALA A 261 5.75 -15.40 25.94
N ALA A 262 7.02 -15.49 26.39
CA ALA A 262 7.36 -15.45 27.82
C ALA A 262 7.06 -14.11 28.47
N ARG A 263 7.35 -13.00 27.79
CA ARG A 263 7.15 -11.62 28.29
C ARG A 263 5.67 -11.29 28.48
N TYR A 264 4.83 -11.68 27.53
CA TYR A 264 3.41 -11.35 27.55
C TYR A 264 2.51 -12.46 28.12
N GLY A 265 3.10 -13.59 28.48
CA GLY A 265 2.36 -14.71 29.06
C GLY A 265 1.39 -15.41 28.11
N VAL A 266 1.65 -15.33 26.80
CA VAL A 266 0.86 -16.01 25.77
C VAL A 266 1.46 -17.37 25.42
N PRO A 267 0.64 -18.37 25.01
CA PRO A 267 1.18 -19.66 24.57
C PRO A 267 2.11 -19.48 23.37
N TYR A 268 3.26 -20.13 23.39
CA TYR A 268 4.23 -20.03 22.28
C TYR A 268 3.63 -20.47 20.93
N GLU A 269 2.74 -21.45 20.94
CA GLU A 269 2.06 -21.91 19.71
C GLU A 269 1.22 -20.80 19.07
N ALA A 270 0.59 -19.95 19.87
CA ALA A 270 -0.19 -18.81 19.36
C ALA A 270 0.67 -17.75 18.68
N THR A 271 1.96 -17.64 19.03
CA THR A 271 2.88 -16.63 18.47
C THR A 271 3.50 -17.04 17.14
N LYS A 272 3.25 -18.26 16.66
CA LYS A 272 3.87 -18.77 15.42
C LYS A 272 3.23 -18.28 14.14
N GLY A 273 2.13 -17.54 14.23
CA GLY A 273 1.35 -17.15 13.05
C GLY A 273 0.57 -18.33 12.47
N GLY A 274 0.06 -18.14 11.28
CA GLY A 274 -0.86 -19.05 10.62
C GLY A 274 -2.30 -18.52 10.69
N PRO A 275 -3.18 -18.91 9.75
CA PRO A 275 -4.55 -18.42 9.69
C PRO A 275 -5.34 -18.64 10.98
N GLU A 276 -5.10 -19.74 11.68
CA GLU A 276 -5.75 -20.06 12.94
C GLU A 276 -5.45 -19.06 14.06
N THR A 277 -4.28 -18.42 14.05
CA THR A 277 -3.92 -17.40 15.07
C THR A 277 -4.60 -16.05 14.84
N MET A 278 -5.34 -15.90 13.73
CA MET A 278 -6.16 -14.73 13.45
C MET A 278 -7.51 -14.75 14.14
N TYR A 279 -7.92 -15.88 14.73
CA TYR A 279 -9.19 -16.02 15.43
C TYR A 279 -9.09 -15.61 16.89
N PRO A 280 -10.19 -15.06 17.47
CA PRO A 280 -10.19 -14.55 18.84
C PRO A 280 -9.92 -15.60 19.95
N GLU A 281 -9.99 -16.88 19.63
CA GLU A 281 -9.77 -17.99 20.56
C GLU A 281 -8.28 -18.19 20.92
N TYR A 282 -7.39 -17.57 20.16
CA TYR A 282 -5.95 -17.59 20.41
C TYR A 282 -5.52 -16.34 21.24
#